data_4261462dd79533b04d26fef5482ad351
#
_entry.id   4261462dd79533b04d26fef5482ad351
#
_cell.length_a   1.000
_cell.length_b   1.000
_cell.length_c   1.000
_cell.angle_alpha   90.00
_cell.angle_beta   90.00
_cell.angle_gamma   90.00
#
_symmetry.space_group_name_H-M   'P 1'
#
loop_
_entity.id
_entity.type
_entity.pdbx_description
1 polymer ?
#
loop_
_entity_poly.entity_id
_entity_poly.type
_entity_poly.pdbx_seq_one_letter_code
_entity_poly.pdbx_strand_id
1 'polypeptide(L)'
;MASSFTRNAVVLGLLSAVGPFAIDMYLPALPAIAADLHATTSATQMTLIAFFVSFGLCQIVYGPLSDVYGRKLPLYGGLTLFILGAIGCAFSPTIGWLIAFRFLQGIGAAMGVIPRAIIRDLHTGAEATRLMSLVMLVFSVSPILAPLTGSALIVPFGWRAVFVAVGVAALIALLLVAFLLPETRPAHERIPGSIRGVFGNFGELLQDWHFLGLTFIGGLGISSFFAFLSTSSFVYIGHYGLTPTQYSMAFSINAIGFIGASQFAGFLGGRFGMGRMVMAAVSAYASFAVLLLALTLAGFDSLRMLIPLLFVSFAFLGLVIPSTMVLSLENHGRIAGIASALGGTLQMVAGAIITGIAGLFFDGTSLPMVATVAAASVAALVLSLVTLRKKELKPVAAGSGTG
;
A
#
# COMPACT_ATOMS: atom_id res chain seq x y z
N MET A 1 9.10 5.80 32.39
CA MET A 1 9.09 4.87 31.23
C MET A 1 7.76 4.88 30.45
N ALA A 2 6.58 4.78 31.10
CA ALA A 2 5.27 4.81 30.40
C ALA A 2 5.06 6.06 29.52
N SER A 3 5.48 7.25 29.98
CA SER A 3 5.31 8.50 29.21
C SER A 3 6.14 8.55 27.91
N SER A 4 7.34 7.97 27.88
CA SER A 4 8.19 7.93 26.68
C SER A 4 7.65 6.95 25.63
N PHE A 5 7.17 5.78 26.04
CA PHE A 5 6.56 4.80 25.16
C PHE A 5 5.31 5.36 24.47
N THR A 6 4.38 5.93 25.26
CA THR A 6 3.15 6.53 24.71
C THR A 6 3.44 7.68 23.75
N ARG A 7 4.39 8.54 24.10
CA ARG A 7 4.86 9.63 23.24
C ARG A 7 5.37 9.09 21.90
N ASN A 8 6.26 8.09 21.93
CA ASN A 8 6.82 7.47 20.72
C ASN A 8 5.71 6.79 19.89
N ALA A 9 4.76 6.12 20.54
CA ALA A 9 3.62 5.50 19.85
C ALA A 9 2.76 6.53 19.10
N VAL A 10 2.47 7.68 19.72
CA VAL A 10 1.70 8.76 19.09
C VAL A 10 2.46 9.37 17.92
N VAL A 11 3.73 9.73 18.12
CA VAL A 11 4.55 10.37 17.06
C VAL A 11 4.73 9.42 15.87
N LEU A 12 5.15 8.18 16.11
CA LEU A 12 5.41 7.20 15.05
C LEU A 12 4.12 6.71 14.40
N GLY A 13 3.02 6.61 15.16
CA GLY A 13 1.70 6.30 14.64
C GLY A 13 1.20 7.37 13.67
N LEU A 14 1.28 8.65 14.06
CA LEU A 14 0.89 9.76 13.19
C LEU A 14 1.76 9.85 11.93
N LEU A 15 3.08 9.72 12.06
CA LEU A 15 4.00 9.67 10.91
C LEU A 15 3.62 8.57 9.92
N SER A 16 3.25 7.39 10.45
CA SER A 16 2.88 6.24 9.63
C SER A 16 1.50 6.39 8.98
N ALA A 17 0.61 7.21 9.57
CA ALA A 17 -0.72 7.50 9.04
C ALA A 17 -0.70 8.44 7.84
N VAL A 18 0.28 9.35 7.74
CA VAL A 18 0.33 10.42 6.72
C VAL A 18 0.15 9.88 5.29
N GLY A 19 0.90 8.84 4.91
CA GLY A 19 0.82 8.25 3.57
C GLY A 19 -0.53 7.59 3.27
N PRO A 20 -0.97 6.60 4.06
CA PRO A 20 -2.26 5.93 3.88
C PRO A 20 -3.45 6.89 3.88
N PHE A 21 -3.50 7.83 4.82
CA PHE A 21 -4.58 8.82 4.84
C PHE A 21 -4.60 9.72 3.59
N ALA A 22 -3.42 10.11 3.06
CA ALA A 22 -3.34 10.89 1.83
C ALA A 22 -3.83 10.12 0.59
N ILE A 23 -3.83 8.80 0.62
CA ILE A 23 -4.38 7.95 -0.43
C ILE A 23 -5.89 7.79 -0.23
N ASP A 24 -6.31 7.32 0.92
CA ASP A 24 -7.67 6.80 1.12
C ASP A 24 -8.71 7.91 1.40
N MET A 25 -8.34 9.00 2.09
CA MET A 25 -9.25 10.17 2.28
C MET A 25 -9.65 10.85 0.98
N TYR A 26 -8.81 10.75 -0.03
CA TYR A 26 -8.96 11.40 -1.31
C TYR A 26 -9.93 10.65 -2.25
N LEU A 27 -10.10 9.33 -2.06
CA LEU A 27 -10.88 8.49 -2.98
C LEU A 27 -12.32 8.94 -3.21
N PRO A 28 -13.11 9.29 -2.18
CA PRO A 28 -14.49 9.77 -2.39
C PRO A 28 -14.56 11.11 -3.12
N ALA A 29 -13.43 11.84 -3.24
CA ALA A 29 -13.35 13.11 -3.93
C ALA A 29 -13.13 13.00 -5.45
N LEU A 30 -12.67 11.86 -5.95
CA LEU A 30 -12.23 11.72 -7.36
C LEU A 30 -13.28 12.16 -8.38
N PRO A 31 -14.58 11.79 -8.28
CA PRO A 31 -15.58 12.27 -9.23
C PRO A 31 -15.81 13.78 -9.14
N ALA A 32 -15.79 14.36 -7.94
CA ALA A 32 -15.94 15.80 -7.74
C ALA A 32 -14.74 16.59 -8.31
N ILE A 33 -13.54 16.07 -8.19
CA ILE A 33 -12.32 16.63 -8.79
C ILE A 33 -12.40 16.61 -10.31
N ALA A 34 -12.83 15.47 -10.89
CA ALA A 34 -13.01 15.35 -12.34
C ALA A 34 -13.98 16.39 -12.86
N ALA A 35 -15.11 16.60 -12.17
CA ALA A 35 -16.12 17.60 -12.53
C ALA A 35 -15.60 19.04 -12.38
N ASP A 36 -14.97 19.38 -11.23
CA ASP A 36 -14.51 20.74 -10.91
C ASP A 36 -13.35 21.20 -11.81
N LEU A 37 -12.43 20.29 -12.14
CA LEU A 37 -11.27 20.57 -12.99
C LEU A 37 -11.50 20.25 -14.47
N HIS A 38 -12.75 19.92 -14.87
CA HIS A 38 -13.12 19.54 -16.25
C HIS A 38 -12.19 18.47 -16.83
N ALA A 39 -11.83 17.48 -16.01
CA ALA A 39 -10.87 16.43 -16.33
C ALA A 39 -11.57 15.10 -16.67
N THR A 40 -10.95 14.32 -17.54
CA THR A 40 -11.38 12.94 -17.78
C THR A 40 -11.11 12.05 -16.56
N THR A 41 -11.86 10.95 -16.44
CA THR A 41 -11.62 9.95 -15.40
C THR A 41 -10.17 9.46 -15.40
N SER A 42 -9.63 9.15 -16.59
CA SER A 42 -8.25 8.70 -16.74
C SER A 42 -7.25 9.76 -16.26
N ALA A 43 -7.44 11.04 -16.59
CA ALA A 43 -6.57 12.12 -16.11
C ALA A 43 -6.65 12.28 -14.57
N THR A 44 -7.83 12.06 -13.99
CA THR A 44 -8.00 12.10 -12.54
C THR A 44 -7.33 10.92 -11.86
N GLN A 45 -7.39 9.74 -12.43
CA GLN A 45 -6.66 8.55 -11.95
C GLN A 45 -5.13 8.72 -12.00
N MET A 46 -4.61 9.49 -12.98
CA MET A 46 -3.17 9.81 -13.04
C MET A 46 -2.66 10.53 -11.79
N THR A 47 -3.52 11.20 -11.03
CA THR A 47 -3.14 11.81 -9.74
C THR A 47 -2.76 10.75 -8.69
N LEU A 48 -3.45 9.60 -8.65
CA LEU A 48 -3.11 8.47 -7.79
C LEU A 48 -1.86 7.74 -8.30
N ILE A 49 -1.78 7.53 -9.61
CA ILE A 49 -0.63 6.88 -10.24
C ILE A 49 0.65 7.67 -9.98
N ALA A 50 0.61 9.00 -10.15
CA ALA A 50 1.73 9.88 -9.88
C ALA A 50 2.21 9.77 -8.42
N PHE A 51 1.27 9.72 -7.47
CA PHE A 51 1.58 9.49 -6.06
C PHE A 51 2.21 8.11 -5.84
N PHE A 52 1.63 7.03 -6.38
CA PHE A 52 2.13 5.66 -6.17
C PHE A 52 3.53 5.46 -6.78
N VAL A 53 3.77 5.99 -7.97
CA VAL A 53 5.09 5.90 -8.64
C VAL A 53 6.15 6.62 -7.80
N SER A 54 5.90 7.86 -7.43
CA SER A 54 6.87 8.66 -6.66
C SER A 54 7.09 8.07 -5.26
N PHE A 55 6.02 7.64 -4.59
CA PHE A 55 6.09 6.97 -3.30
C PHE A 55 6.90 5.66 -3.39
N GLY A 56 6.58 4.79 -4.36
CA GLY A 56 7.26 3.51 -4.55
C GLY A 56 8.75 3.67 -4.86
N LEU A 57 9.12 4.57 -5.76
CA LEU A 57 10.52 4.79 -6.13
C LEU A 57 11.32 5.42 -4.98
N CYS A 58 10.75 6.38 -4.27
CA CYS A 58 11.45 7.09 -3.21
C CYS A 58 11.62 6.27 -1.93
N GLN A 59 10.81 5.22 -1.69
CA GLN A 59 11.01 4.32 -0.54
C GLN A 59 12.41 3.71 -0.50
N ILE A 60 13.00 3.38 -1.67
CA ILE A 60 14.35 2.81 -1.77
C ILE A 60 15.40 3.79 -1.26
N VAL A 61 15.14 5.09 -1.43
CA VAL A 61 16.11 6.16 -1.10
C VAL A 61 16.03 6.55 0.37
N TYR A 62 14.83 6.65 0.96
CA TYR A 62 14.64 7.13 2.32
C TYR A 62 15.27 6.23 3.40
N GLY A 63 15.28 4.92 3.19
CA GLY A 63 15.93 3.98 4.10
C GLY A 63 17.44 4.30 4.27
N PRO A 64 18.24 4.13 3.21
CA PRO A 64 19.66 4.45 3.23
C PRO A 64 19.96 5.90 3.62
N LEU A 65 19.13 6.86 3.14
CA LEU A 65 19.31 8.27 3.49
C LEU A 65 19.21 8.49 5.01
N SER A 66 18.27 7.80 5.67
CA SER A 66 18.10 7.86 7.12
C SER A 66 19.21 7.14 7.90
N ASP A 67 19.90 6.19 7.26
CA ASP A 67 21.05 5.51 7.86
C ASP A 67 22.34 6.36 7.79
N VAL A 68 22.47 7.18 6.76
CA VAL A 68 23.65 8.04 6.53
C VAL A 68 23.52 9.39 7.26
N TYR A 69 22.37 10.05 7.17
CA TYR A 69 22.19 11.41 7.68
C TYR A 69 21.51 11.48 9.06
N GLY A 70 21.12 10.32 9.63
CA GLY A 70 20.28 10.25 10.82
C GLY A 70 18.79 10.26 10.47
N ARG A 71 17.93 9.97 11.45
CA ARG A 71 16.49 9.76 11.21
C ARG A 71 15.73 11.06 10.99
N LYS A 72 16.08 12.12 11.73
CA LYS A 72 15.31 13.37 11.74
C LYS A 72 15.42 14.15 10.43
N LEU A 73 16.61 14.24 9.84
CA LEU A 73 16.82 15.06 8.65
C LEU A 73 15.97 14.60 7.45
N PRO A 74 15.95 13.31 7.08
CA PRO A 74 15.07 12.83 6.02
C PRO A 74 13.57 12.93 6.37
N LEU A 75 13.19 12.83 7.66
CA LEU A 75 11.82 13.07 8.10
C LEU A 75 11.40 14.52 7.88
N TYR A 76 12.26 15.48 8.23
CA TYR A 76 12.00 16.90 7.97
C TYR A 76 11.83 17.19 6.49
N GLY A 77 12.75 16.68 5.66
CA GLY A 77 12.67 16.83 4.20
C GLY A 77 11.39 16.23 3.63
N GLY A 78 11.08 15.00 4.03
CA GLY A 78 9.87 14.27 3.57
C GLY A 78 8.56 14.97 3.99
N LEU A 79 8.44 15.35 5.26
CA LEU A 79 7.26 16.06 5.75
C LEU A 79 7.10 17.44 5.08
N THR A 80 8.18 18.17 4.88
CA THR A 80 8.16 19.47 4.18
C THR A 80 7.69 19.30 2.74
N LEU A 81 8.24 18.34 2.00
CA LEU A 81 7.82 18.05 0.63
C LEU A 81 6.34 17.60 0.58
N PHE A 82 5.90 16.79 1.55
CA PHE A 82 4.51 16.37 1.66
C PHE A 82 3.57 17.56 1.91
N ILE A 83 3.91 18.46 2.83
CA ILE A 83 3.12 19.67 3.15
C ILE A 83 3.04 20.58 1.92
N LEU A 84 4.18 20.83 1.25
CA LEU A 84 4.18 21.63 0.02
C LEU A 84 3.33 21.01 -1.08
N GLY A 85 3.43 19.68 -1.24
CA GLY A 85 2.56 18.94 -2.14
C GLY A 85 1.08 19.05 -1.77
N ALA A 86 0.73 18.95 -0.48
CA ALA A 86 -0.65 19.08 -0.01
C ALA A 86 -1.21 20.50 -0.25
N ILE A 87 -0.43 21.54 0.04
CA ILE A 87 -0.78 22.94 -0.27
C ILE A 87 -1.01 23.10 -1.78
N GLY A 88 -0.05 22.63 -2.58
CA GLY A 88 -0.16 22.69 -4.03
C GLY A 88 -1.39 21.97 -4.57
N CYS A 89 -1.74 20.79 -4.04
CA CYS A 89 -2.96 20.08 -4.37
C CYS A 89 -4.22 20.89 -4.03
N ALA A 90 -4.28 21.50 -2.83
CA ALA A 90 -5.43 22.28 -2.40
C ALA A 90 -5.68 23.51 -3.28
N PHE A 91 -4.63 24.10 -3.83
CA PHE A 91 -4.71 25.30 -4.70
C PHE A 91 -4.58 24.99 -6.19
N SER A 92 -4.60 23.71 -6.60
CA SER A 92 -4.45 23.35 -8.01
C SER A 92 -5.59 23.89 -8.87
N PRO A 93 -5.28 24.69 -9.91
CA PRO A 93 -6.28 25.25 -10.82
C PRO A 93 -6.64 24.30 -11.96
N THR A 94 -5.79 23.30 -12.25
CA THR A 94 -6.00 22.31 -13.32
C THR A 94 -5.55 20.93 -12.87
N ILE A 95 -6.03 19.91 -13.58
CA ILE A 95 -5.63 18.51 -13.30
C ILE A 95 -4.13 18.28 -13.44
N GLY A 96 -3.46 18.97 -14.37
CA GLY A 96 -2.00 18.83 -14.56
C GLY A 96 -1.20 19.30 -13.35
N TRP A 97 -1.58 20.41 -12.74
CA TRP A 97 -0.99 20.89 -11.49
C TRP A 97 -1.27 19.91 -10.33
N LEU A 98 -2.48 19.39 -10.26
CA LEU A 98 -2.83 18.40 -9.25
C LEU A 98 -1.96 17.14 -9.38
N ILE A 99 -1.75 16.62 -10.60
CA ILE A 99 -0.86 15.48 -10.86
C ILE A 99 0.58 15.79 -10.38
N ALA A 100 1.11 16.97 -10.73
CA ALA A 100 2.46 17.37 -10.36
C ALA A 100 2.63 17.47 -8.83
N PHE A 101 1.67 18.08 -8.12
CA PHE A 101 1.72 18.18 -6.67
C PHE A 101 1.44 16.85 -5.97
N ARG A 102 0.64 15.95 -6.54
CA ARG A 102 0.47 14.57 -6.06
C ARG A 102 1.78 13.77 -6.19
N PHE A 103 2.52 13.97 -7.27
CA PHE A 103 3.85 13.39 -7.42
C PHE A 103 4.81 13.89 -6.32
N LEU A 104 4.84 15.20 -6.08
CA LEU A 104 5.64 15.80 -4.99
C LEU A 104 5.24 15.25 -3.62
N GLN A 105 3.93 15.14 -3.37
CA GLN A 105 3.37 14.62 -2.12
C GLN A 105 3.76 13.14 -1.90
N GLY A 106 3.80 12.33 -2.97
CA GLY A 106 4.24 10.93 -2.91
C GLY A 106 5.73 10.79 -2.56
N ILE A 107 6.60 11.68 -3.09
CA ILE A 107 8.01 11.75 -2.67
C ILE A 107 8.09 11.96 -1.15
N GLY A 108 7.33 12.92 -0.63
CA GLY A 108 7.30 13.20 0.80
C GLY A 108 6.78 12.04 1.64
N ALA A 109 5.69 11.40 1.20
CA ALA A 109 5.07 10.27 1.90
C ALA A 109 5.99 9.05 2.05
N ALA A 110 6.95 8.87 1.14
CA ALA A 110 7.90 7.76 1.15
C ALA A 110 8.79 7.71 2.42
N MET A 111 8.89 8.81 3.16
CA MET A 111 9.52 8.84 4.49
C MET A 111 8.87 7.87 5.49
N GLY A 112 7.64 7.40 5.22
CA GLY A 112 6.89 6.46 6.06
C GLY A 112 7.57 5.11 6.31
N VAL A 113 8.71 4.82 5.67
CA VAL A 113 9.58 3.68 5.98
C VAL A 113 10.44 3.90 7.23
N ILE A 114 10.75 5.16 7.58
CA ILE A 114 11.66 5.54 8.66
C ILE A 114 11.12 5.19 10.07
N PRO A 115 9.82 5.33 10.39
CA PRO A 115 9.27 4.96 11.69
C PRO A 115 9.64 3.54 12.14
N ARG A 116 9.67 2.57 11.22
CA ARG A 116 10.06 1.18 11.54
C ARG A 116 11.52 1.07 11.97
N ALA A 117 12.41 1.87 11.38
CA ALA A 117 13.82 1.94 11.77
C ALA A 117 13.97 2.59 13.16
N ILE A 118 13.24 3.68 13.43
CA ILE A 118 13.23 4.36 14.73
C ILE A 118 12.77 3.43 15.85
N ILE A 119 11.74 2.59 15.59
CA ILE A 119 11.28 1.62 16.58
C ILE A 119 12.42 0.68 16.99
N ARG A 120 13.19 0.19 16.02
CA ARG A 120 14.33 -0.71 16.26
C ARG A 120 15.51 -0.03 16.94
N ASP A 121 15.67 1.28 16.69
CA ASP A 121 16.73 2.08 17.33
C ASP A 121 16.39 2.36 18.81
N LEU A 122 15.10 2.56 19.14
CA LEU A 122 14.66 2.97 20.49
C LEU A 122 14.31 1.80 21.42
N HIS A 123 13.86 0.67 20.88
CA HIS A 123 13.30 -0.43 21.66
C HIS A 123 13.76 -1.77 21.12
N THR A 124 13.89 -2.75 22.04
CA THR A 124 14.23 -4.14 21.72
C THR A 124 13.18 -5.09 22.31
N GLY A 125 13.16 -6.34 21.83
CA GLY A 125 12.31 -7.40 22.40
C GLY A 125 10.81 -7.07 22.38
N ALA A 126 10.13 -7.28 23.49
CA ALA A 126 8.68 -7.15 23.62
C ALA A 126 8.18 -5.71 23.41
N GLU A 127 8.93 -4.69 23.85
CA GLU A 127 8.56 -3.29 23.67
C GLU A 127 8.59 -2.88 22.19
N ALA A 128 9.65 -3.28 21.47
CA ALA A 128 9.73 -3.04 20.03
C ALA A 128 8.57 -3.71 19.28
N THR A 129 8.26 -4.96 19.64
CA THR A 129 7.12 -5.70 19.05
C THR A 129 5.79 -4.99 19.32
N ARG A 130 5.55 -4.53 20.56
CA ARG A 130 4.32 -3.82 20.92
C ARG A 130 4.19 -2.50 20.16
N LEU A 131 5.27 -1.72 20.06
CA LEU A 131 5.26 -0.45 19.34
C LEU A 131 5.06 -0.66 17.83
N MET A 132 5.71 -1.68 17.24
CA MET A 132 5.51 -2.07 15.84
C MET A 132 4.05 -2.48 15.59
N SER A 133 3.44 -3.25 16.50
CA SER A 133 2.02 -3.63 16.38
C SER A 133 1.08 -2.42 16.40
N LEU A 134 1.36 -1.43 17.23
CA LEU A 134 0.57 -0.19 17.26
C LEU A 134 0.69 0.61 15.95
N VAL A 135 1.89 0.69 15.37
CA VAL A 135 2.09 1.32 14.07
C VAL A 135 1.40 0.52 12.96
N MET A 136 1.46 -0.81 12.98
CA MET A 136 0.75 -1.65 12.02
C MET A 136 -0.77 -1.52 12.15
N LEU A 137 -1.29 -1.32 13.37
CA LEU A 137 -2.71 -1.05 13.59
C LEU A 137 -3.17 0.22 12.87
N VAL A 138 -2.35 1.27 12.84
CA VAL A 138 -2.65 2.51 12.10
C VAL A 138 -2.80 2.22 10.60
N PHE A 139 -1.88 1.44 10.01
CA PHE A 139 -1.99 1.02 8.62
C PHE A 139 -3.25 0.19 8.35
N SER A 140 -3.63 -0.68 9.31
CA SER A 140 -4.82 -1.53 9.17
C SER A 140 -6.12 -0.74 9.29
N VAL A 141 -6.16 0.28 10.15
CA VAL A 141 -7.37 1.08 10.40
C VAL A 141 -7.55 2.19 9.35
N SER A 142 -6.47 2.66 8.74
CA SER A 142 -6.49 3.75 7.75
C SER A 142 -7.47 3.51 6.60
N PRO A 143 -7.50 2.38 5.88
CA PRO A 143 -8.44 2.16 4.80
C PRO A 143 -9.92 2.14 5.22
N ILE A 144 -10.18 1.98 6.53
CA ILE A 144 -11.54 2.03 7.08
C ILE A 144 -11.91 3.47 7.42
N LEU A 145 -11.04 4.17 8.16
CA LEU A 145 -11.34 5.51 8.68
C LEU A 145 -11.09 6.63 7.68
N ALA A 146 -10.08 6.51 6.82
CA ALA A 146 -9.69 7.60 5.95
C ALA A 146 -10.77 7.97 4.92
N PRO A 147 -11.43 7.05 4.19
CA PRO A 147 -12.52 7.42 3.30
C PRO A 147 -13.71 8.04 4.03
N LEU A 148 -14.02 7.55 5.24
CA LEU A 148 -15.11 8.11 6.06
C LEU A 148 -14.80 9.54 6.50
N THR A 149 -13.59 9.80 6.99
CA THR A 149 -13.16 11.16 7.35
C THR A 149 -13.07 12.05 6.11
N GLY A 150 -12.63 11.48 4.97
CA GLY A 150 -12.61 12.16 3.68
C GLY A 150 -13.99 12.63 3.27
N SER A 151 -15.00 11.74 3.26
CA SER A 151 -16.36 12.10 2.90
C SER A 151 -16.98 13.12 3.86
N ALA A 152 -16.67 13.02 5.17
CA ALA A 152 -17.13 14.00 6.16
C ALA A 152 -16.57 15.42 5.92
N LEU A 153 -15.40 15.54 5.30
CA LEU A 153 -14.82 16.82 4.91
C LEU A 153 -15.32 17.29 3.53
N ILE A 154 -15.44 16.36 2.58
CA ILE A 154 -15.81 16.69 1.20
C ILE A 154 -17.23 17.25 1.11
N VAL A 155 -18.18 16.67 1.84
CA VAL A 155 -19.59 17.07 1.79
C VAL A 155 -19.80 18.54 2.17
N PRO A 156 -19.29 19.06 3.31
CA PRO A 156 -19.47 20.45 3.69
C PRO A 156 -18.44 21.43 3.09
N PHE A 157 -17.21 21.01 2.79
CA PHE A 157 -16.09 21.91 2.46
C PHE A 157 -15.50 21.70 1.06
N GLY A 158 -15.98 20.68 0.33
CA GLY A 158 -15.45 20.33 -0.99
C GLY A 158 -14.14 19.53 -0.93
N TRP A 159 -13.70 19.04 -2.08
CA TRP A 159 -12.56 18.13 -2.20
C TRP A 159 -11.20 18.71 -1.75
N ARG A 160 -11.04 20.03 -1.87
CA ARG A 160 -9.81 20.72 -1.47
C ARG A 160 -9.52 20.59 0.04
N ALA A 161 -10.57 20.48 0.85
CA ALA A 161 -10.46 20.32 2.30
C ALA A 161 -9.70 19.06 2.71
N VAL A 162 -9.73 18.00 1.90
CA VAL A 162 -8.96 16.77 2.15
C VAL A 162 -7.45 17.06 2.15
N PHE A 163 -6.98 17.82 1.18
CA PHE A 163 -5.55 18.18 1.08
C PHE A 163 -5.12 19.13 2.21
N VAL A 164 -5.98 20.04 2.60
CA VAL A 164 -5.74 20.90 3.78
C VAL A 164 -5.62 20.04 5.04
N ALA A 165 -6.54 19.10 5.25
CA ALA A 165 -6.54 18.23 6.42
C ALA A 165 -5.29 17.35 6.52
N VAL A 166 -4.88 16.70 5.42
CA VAL A 166 -3.65 15.88 5.42
C VAL A 166 -2.38 16.74 5.53
N GLY A 167 -2.41 17.95 4.99
CA GLY A 167 -1.33 18.94 5.16
C GLY A 167 -1.19 19.38 6.62
N VAL A 168 -2.29 19.66 7.30
CA VAL A 168 -2.32 20.00 8.74
C VAL A 168 -1.83 18.81 9.58
N ALA A 169 -2.28 17.59 9.27
CA ALA A 169 -1.81 16.40 9.98
C ALA A 169 -0.29 16.20 9.81
N ALA A 170 0.25 16.43 8.61
CA ALA A 170 1.68 16.37 8.35
C ALA A 170 2.45 17.49 9.06
N LEU A 171 1.88 18.70 9.16
CA LEU A 171 2.48 19.80 9.94
C LEU A 171 2.52 19.44 11.44
N ILE A 172 1.45 18.89 11.98
CA ILE A 172 1.44 18.39 13.38
C ILE A 172 2.52 17.32 13.54
N ALA A 173 2.63 16.36 12.62
CA ALA A 173 3.67 15.33 12.64
C ALA A 173 5.08 15.96 12.61
N LEU A 174 5.31 16.99 11.78
CA LEU A 174 6.58 17.71 11.71
C LEU A 174 6.94 18.36 13.03
N LEU A 175 5.98 19.03 13.68
CA LEU A 175 6.18 19.67 14.98
C LEU A 175 6.45 18.62 16.07
N LEU A 176 5.73 17.51 16.08
CA LEU A 176 5.96 16.41 17.03
C LEU A 176 7.37 15.80 16.84
N VAL A 177 7.82 15.61 15.60
CA VAL A 177 9.19 15.15 15.31
C VAL A 177 10.21 16.18 15.79
N ALA A 178 9.95 17.47 15.56
CA ALA A 178 10.87 18.52 15.95
C ALA A 178 11.07 18.59 17.46
N PHE A 179 9.99 18.58 18.21
CA PHE A 179 10.01 18.86 19.66
C PHE A 179 10.03 17.60 20.54
N LEU A 180 9.47 16.49 20.10
CA LEU A 180 9.28 15.31 20.95
C LEU A 180 10.14 14.11 20.56
N LEU A 181 10.58 14.00 19.32
CA LEU A 181 11.40 12.86 18.88
C LEU A 181 12.89 13.21 18.99
N PRO A 182 13.71 12.49 19.78
CA PRO A 182 15.15 12.65 19.74
C PRO A 182 15.73 12.10 18.43
N GLU A 183 16.94 12.53 18.06
CA GLU A 183 17.70 11.81 17.03
C GLU A 183 18.09 10.44 17.56
N THR A 184 17.66 9.39 16.88
CA THR A 184 17.85 8.00 17.33
C THR A 184 19.09 7.35 16.71
N ARG A 185 19.72 8.01 15.73
CA ARG A 185 20.97 7.57 15.13
C ARG A 185 22.03 8.65 15.18
N PRO A 186 22.78 8.71 16.29
CA PRO A 186 23.81 9.73 16.49
C PRO A 186 24.95 9.59 15.47
N ALA A 187 25.73 10.64 15.28
CA ALA A 187 26.71 10.75 14.20
C ALA A 187 27.75 9.60 14.17
N HIS A 188 28.11 9.05 15.34
CA HIS A 188 29.09 7.94 15.45
C HIS A 188 28.52 6.56 15.07
N GLU A 189 27.20 6.42 15.01
CA GLU A 189 26.51 5.18 14.58
C GLU A 189 26.05 5.24 13.11
N ARG A 190 26.24 6.38 12.45
CA ARG A 190 25.87 6.54 11.04
C ARG A 190 26.78 5.68 10.18
N ILE A 191 26.19 4.91 9.28
CA ILE A 191 26.97 4.08 8.37
C ILE A 191 27.54 5.02 7.29
N PRO A 192 28.88 5.12 7.14
CA PRO A 192 29.45 5.75 5.96
C PRO A 192 29.14 4.82 4.79
N GLY A 193 27.98 4.98 4.20
CA GLY A 193 27.46 4.07 3.20
C GLY A 193 27.34 4.75 1.86
N SER A 194 28.02 4.21 0.88
CA SER A 194 27.73 4.47 -0.52
C SER A 194 26.32 3.92 -0.81
N ILE A 195 25.40 4.79 -1.21
CA ILE A 195 24.14 4.41 -1.89
C ILE A 195 24.42 3.35 -2.97
N ARG A 196 25.61 3.35 -3.55
CA ARG A 196 26.12 2.37 -4.51
C ARG A 196 26.15 0.94 -3.99
N GLY A 197 26.40 0.72 -2.67
CA GLY A 197 26.39 -0.63 -2.07
C GLY A 197 24.98 -1.23 -1.96
N VAL A 198 23.95 -0.39 -1.83
CA VAL A 198 22.55 -0.82 -1.82
C VAL A 198 22.14 -1.36 -3.19
N PHE A 199 22.57 -0.71 -4.26
CA PHE A 199 22.26 -1.14 -5.63
C PHE A 199 23.00 -2.43 -6.04
N GLY A 200 24.15 -2.75 -5.44
CA GLY A 200 24.89 -3.99 -5.72
C GLY A 200 24.08 -5.24 -5.37
N ASN A 201 23.31 -5.21 -4.29
CA ASN A 201 22.47 -6.33 -3.85
C ASN A 201 21.18 -6.48 -4.68
N PHE A 202 20.78 -5.47 -5.45
CA PHE A 202 19.61 -5.59 -6.34
C PHE A 202 19.84 -6.59 -7.47
N GLY A 203 21.08 -6.69 -7.98
CA GLY A 203 21.44 -7.65 -9.01
C GLY A 203 21.21 -9.10 -8.58
N GLU A 204 21.55 -9.45 -7.33
CA GLU A 204 21.29 -10.77 -6.73
C GLU A 204 19.79 -11.07 -6.66
N LEU A 205 18.99 -10.10 -6.17
CA LEU A 205 17.55 -10.25 -6.01
C LEU A 205 16.81 -10.33 -7.35
N LEU A 206 17.22 -9.54 -8.34
CA LEU A 206 16.61 -9.54 -9.68
C LEU A 206 16.93 -10.81 -10.50
N GLN A 207 17.94 -11.58 -10.10
CA GLN A 207 18.26 -12.88 -10.68
C GLN A 207 17.58 -14.05 -9.96
N ASP A 208 17.05 -13.83 -8.75
CA ASP A 208 16.31 -14.85 -8.02
C ASP A 208 14.86 -14.92 -8.51
N TRP A 209 14.59 -15.91 -9.35
CA TRP A 209 13.26 -16.15 -9.91
C TRP A 209 12.21 -16.46 -8.83
N HIS A 210 12.60 -17.08 -7.71
CA HIS A 210 11.67 -17.37 -6.61
C HIS A 210 11.26 -16.10 -5.87
N PHE A 211 12.24 -15.23 -5.58
CA PHE A 211 11.99 -13.90 -5.02
C PHE A 211 11.06 -13.07 -5.92
N LEU A 212 11.37 -12.99 -7.21
CA LEU A 212 10.55 -12.24 -8.18
C LEU A 212 9.14 -12.83 -8.30
N GLY A 213 9.02 -14.16 -8.39
CA GLY A 213 7.75 -14.85 -8.47
C GLY A 213 6.83 -14.50 -7.29
N LEU A 214 7.33 -14.63 -6.06
CA LEU A 214 6.59 -14.29 -4.84
C LEU A 214 6.26 -12.79 -4.76
N THR A 215 7.23 -11.95 -5.12
CA THR A 215 7.04 -10.49 -5.17
C THR A 215 5.93 -10.10 -6.14
N PHE A 216 5.88 -10.69 -7.34
CA PHE A 216 4.86 -10.37 -8.32
C PHE A 216 3.51 -11.06 -8.06
N ILE A 217 3.44 -12.19 -7.34
CA ILE A 217 2.17 -12.73 -6.84
C ILE A 217 1.50 -11.70 -5.92
N GLY A 218 2.24 -11.19 -4.93
CA GLY A 218 1.76 -10.10 -4.07
C GLY A 218 1.53 -8.81 -4.86
N GLY A 219 2.39 -8.49 -5.82
CA GLY A 219 2.32 -7.32 -6.68
C GLY A 219 1.06 -7.28 -7.56
N LEU A 220 0.68 -8.39 -8.17
CA LEU A 220 -0.56 -8.52 -8.94
C LEU A 220 -1.79 -8.35 -8.03
N GLY A 221 -1.72 -8.89 -6.81
CA GLY A 221 -2.74 -8.65 -5.79
C GLY A 221 -2.89 -7.17 -5.44
N ILE A 222 -1.78 -6.48 -5.13
CA ILE A 222 -1.77 -5.03 -4.87
C ILE A 222 -2.25 -4.25 -6.09
N SER A 223 -1.87 -4.66 -7.30
CA SER A 223 -2.29 -4.01 -8.54
C SER A 223 -3.80 -4.07 -8.73
N SER A 224 -4.44 -5.21 -8.43
CA SER A 224 -5.90 -5.33 -8.48
C SER A 224 -6.57 -4.42 -7.44
N PHE A 225 -6.00 -4.31 -6.25
CA PHE A 225 -6.49 -3.42 -5.22
C PHE A 225 -6.32 -1.94 -5.62
N PHE A 226 -5.22 -1.57 -6.25
CA PHE A 226 -5.01 -0.20 -6.75
C PHE A 226 -5.93 0.14 -7.93
N ALA A 227 -6.20 -0.81 -8.83
CA ALA A 227 -7.21 -0.65 -9.86
C ALA A 227 -8.60 -0.41 -9.25
N PHE A 228 -8.97 -1.19 -8.23
CA PHE A 228 -10.20 -0.96 -7.45
C PHE A 228 -10.17 0.42 -6.78
N LEU A 229 -9.08 0.81 -6.09
CA LEU A 229 -8.95 2.12 -5.45
C LEU A 229 -9.20 3.27 -6.44
N SER A 230 -8.62 3.21 -7.63
CA SER A 230 -8.67 4.30 -8.61
C SER A 230 -9.99 4.41 -9.37
N THR A 231 -10.75 3.31 -9.47
CA THR A 231 -11.98 3.24 -10.27
C THR A 231 -13.25 3.18 -9.42
N SER A 232 -13.16 2.64 -8.18
CA SER A 232 -14.34 2.35 -7.35
C SER A 232 -15.22 3.57 -7.06
N SER A 233 -14.63 4.75 -6.86
CA SER A 233 -15.40 5.96 -6.60
C SER A 233 -16.22 6.39 -7.83
N PHE A 234 -15.66 6.27 -9.04
CA PHE A 234 -16.38 6.54 -10.28
C PHE A 234 -17.49 5.52 -10.53
N VAL A 235 -17.23 4.24 -10.21
CA VAL A 235 -18.24 3.18 -10.32
C VAL A 235 -19.34 3.37 -9.28
N TYR A 236 -19.00 3.52 -8.00
CA TYR A 236 -19.98 3.56 -6.92
C TYR A 236 -20.78 4.87 -6.92
N ILE A 237 -20.13 6.01 -7.11
CA ILE A 237 -20.78 7.32 -7.13
C ILE A 237 -21.34 7.62 -8.51
N GLY A 238 -20.55 7.42 -9.58
CA GLY A 238 -20.93 7.79 -10.95
C GLY A 238 -21.95 6.82 -11.57
N HIS A 239 -21.67 5.50 -11.52
CA HIS A 239 -22.52 4.48 -12.16
C HIS A 239 -23.71 4.07 -11.29
N TYR A 240 -23.47 3.79 -9.99
CA TYR A 240 -24.56 3.36 -9.09
C TYR A 240 -25.24 4.51 -8.32
N GLY A 241 -24.77 5.75 -8.43
CA GLY A 241 -25.41 6.92 -7.83
C GLY A 241 -25.27 7.02 -6.30
N LEU A 242 -24.28 6.40 -5.68
CA LEU A 242 -24.04 6.52 -4.25
C LEU A 242 -23.56 7.93 -3.89
N THR A 243 -23.90 8.37 -2.69
CA THR A 243 -23.28 9.56 -2.11
C THR A 243 -21.82 9.27 -1.71
N PRO A 244 -20.94 10.30 -1.55
CA PRO A 244 -19.57 10.09 -1.06
C PRO A 244 -19.50 9.32 0.28
N THR A 245 -20.46 9.55 1.17
CA THR A 245 -20.56 8.85 2.46
C THR A 245 -20.92 7.37 2.27
N GLN A 246 -21.91 7.08 1.43
CA GLN A 246 -22.28 5.70 1.11
C GLN A 246 -21.15 4.94 0.41
N TYR A 247 -20.44 5.60 -0.51
CA TYR A 247 -19.21 5.05 -1.10
C TYR A 247 -18.19 4.67 -0.02
N SER A 248 -17.91 5.61 0.90
CA SER A 248 -16.93 5.38 1.96
C SER A 248 -17.31 4.22 2.86
N MET A 249 -18.59 4.04 3.18
CA MET A 249 -19.09 2.88 3.93
C MET A 249 -18.89 1.57 3.14
N ALA A 250 -19.26 1.54 1.87
CA ALA A 250 -19.09 0.36 1.02
C ALA A 250 -17.62 -0.02 0.83
N PHE A 251 -16.75 0.99 0.66
CA PHE A 251 -15.31 0.80 0.61
C PHE A 251 -14.75 0.23 1.92
N SER A 252 -15.18 0.79 3.06
CA SER A 252 -14.76 0.33 4.39
C SER A 252 -15.16 -1.12 4.66
N ILE A 253 -16.30 -1.60 4.16
CA ILE A 253 -16.71 -3.01 4.25
C ILE A 253 -15.67 -3.90 3.56
N ASN A 254 -15.26 -3.56 2.33
CA ASN A 254 -14.23 -4.31 1.60
C ASN A 254 -12.87 -4.27 2.32
N ALA A 255 -12.49 -3.11 2.89
CA ALA A 255 -11.28 -2.96 3.67
C ALA A 255 -11.30 -3.83 4.95
N ILE A 256 -12.43 -3.94 5.63
CA ILE A 256 -12.60 -4.83 6.80
C ILE A 256 -12.36 -6.29 6.41
N GLY A 257 -12.88 -6.75 5.27
CA GLY A 257 -12.64 -8.10 4.77
C GLY A 257 -11.16 -8.37 4.54
N PHE A 258 -10.50 -7.48 3.80
CA PHE A 258 -9.07 -7.55 3.49
C PHE A 258 -8.20 -7.57 4.76
N ILE A 259 -8.40 -6.60 5.64
CA ILE A 259 -7.60 -6.43 6.87
C ILE A 259 -7.92 -7.54 7.87
N GLY A 260 -9.20 -7.86 8.08
CA GLY A 260 -9.62 -8.91 9.00
C GLY A 260 -9.01 -10.25 8.63
N ALA A 261 -9.08 -10.64 7.38
CA ALA A 261 -8.47 -11.88 6.92
C ALA A 261 -6.95 -11.88 7.05
N SER A 262 -6.28 -10.75 6.79
CA SER A 262 -4.81 -10.65 6.89
C SER A 262 -4.27 -10.97 8.30
N GLN A 263 -5.07 -10.75 9.37
CA GLN A 263 -4.69 -11.07 10.74
C GLN A 263 -4.56 -12.59 10.97
N PHE A 264 -5.25 -13.40 10.17
CA PHE A 264 -5.19 -14.85 10.27
C PHE A 264 -4.08 -15.48 9.42
N ALA A 265 -3.37 -14.71 8.60
CA ALA A 265 -2.35 -15.21 7.68
C ALA A 265 -1.25 -16.00 8.42
N GLY A 266 -0.74 -15.48 9.53
CA GLY A 266 0.28 -16.16 10.35
C GLY A 266 -0.22 -17.45 10.98
N PHE A 267 -1.44 -17.45 11.54
CA PHE A 267 -2.05 -18.64 12.15
C PHE A 267 -2.31 -19.74 11.12
N LEU A 268 -2.91 -19.38 9.99
CA LEU A 268 -3.21 -20.35 8.91
C LEU A 268 -1.92 -20.86 8.25
N GLY A 269 -0.96 -19.98 8.02
CA GLY A 269 0.35 -20.35 7.48
C GLY A 269 1.14 -21.31 8.38
N GLY A 270 1.08 -21.10 9.70
CA GLY A 270 1.68 -21.99 10.69
C GLY A 270 1.00 -23.35 10.75
N ARG A 271 -0.34 -23.40 10.61
CA ARG A 271 -1.11 -24.65 10.71
C ARG A 271 -1.06 -25.50 9.43
N PHE A 272 -1.14 -24.89 8.26
CA PHE A 272 -1.29 -25.60 6.97
C PHE A 272 -0.03 -25.52 6.08
N GLY A 273 0.97 -24.76 6.49
CA GLY A 273 2.14 -24.40 5.69
C GLY A 273 1.88 -23.16 4.81
N MET A 274 2.81 -22.22 4.84
CA MET A 274 2.66 -20.90 4.21
C MET A 274 2.41 -21.00 2.70
N GLY A 275 3.16 -21.84 1.98
CA GLY A 275 3.01 -22.01 0.54
C GLY A 275 1.65 -22.60 0.14
N ARG A 276 1.16 -23.60 0.89
CA ARG A 276 -0.17 -24.20 0.64
C ARG A 276 -1.29 -23.21 0.93
N MET A 277 -1.17 -22.45 2.00
CA MET A 277 -2.13 -21.40 2.37
C MET A 277 -2.18 -20.32 1.29
N VAL A 278 -1.04 -19.82 0.80
CA VAL A 278 -0.99 -18.84 -0.31
C VAL A 278 -1.64 -19.40 -1.55
N MET A 279 -1.34 -20.64 -1.94
CA MET A 279 -1.96 -21.28 -3.13
C MET A 279 -3.48 -21.37 -2.99
N ALA A 280 -4.01 -21.81 -1.84
CA ALA A 280 -5.43 -21.87 -1.59
C ALA A 280 -6.08 -20.49 -1.61
N ALA A 281 -5.45 -19.50 -0.97
CA ALA A 281 -5.96 -18.13 -0.92
C ALA A 281 -5.98 -17.46 -2.30
N VAL A 282 -4.93 -17.62 -3.12
CA VAL A 282 -4.89 -17.08 -4.50
C VAL A 282 -5.94 -17.78 -5.37
N SER A 283 -6.12 -19.10 -5.22
CA SER A 283 -7.14 -19.84 -5.97
C SER A 283 -8.55 -19.36 -5.62
N ALA A 284 -8.87 -19.19 -4.34
CA ALA A 284 -10.16 -18.66 -3.91
C ALA A 284 -10.36 -17.20 -4.38
N TYR A 285 -9.35 -16.34 -4.21
CA TYR A 285 -9.36 -14.98 -4.71
C TYR A 285 -9.68 -14.90 -6.20
N ALA A 286 -8.99 -15.69 -7.03
CA ALA A 286 -9.23 -15.75 -8.46
C ALA A 286 -10.62 -16.29 -8.80
N SER A 287 -11.09 -17.33 -8.09
CA SER A 287 -12.41 -17.91 -8.33
C SER A 287 -13.53 -16.90 -8.08
N PHE A 288 -13.49 -16.16 -6.97
CA PHE A 288 -14.52 -15.15 -6.67
C PHE A 288 -14.44 -13.94 -7.60
N ALA A 289 -13.23 -13.50 -7.98
CA ALA A 289 -13.06 -12.43 -8.94
C ALA A 289 -13.56 -12.79 -10.35
N VAL A 290 -13.28 -14.01 -10.82
CA VAL A 290 -13.79 -14.53 -12.10
C VAL A 290 -15.30 -14.75 -12.05
N LEU A 291 -15.85 -15.27 -10.93
CA LEU A 291 -17.29 -15.36 -10.74
C LEU A 291 -17.96 -13.99 -10.85
N LEU A 292 -17.41 -12.97 -10.20
CA LEU A 292 -17.92 -11.60 -10.29
C LEU A 292 -17.90 -11.12 -11.74
N LEU A 293 -16.79 -11.33 -12.47
CA LEU A 293 -16.69 -10.96 -13.88
C LEU A 293 -17.75 -11.70 -14.74
N ALA A 294 -17.91 -12.99 -14.54
CA ALA A 294 -18.89 -13.79 -15.29
C ALA A 294 -20.33 -13.29 -15.06
N LEU A 295 -20.69 -12.96 -13.83
CA LEU A 295 -21.99 -12.43 -13.48
C LEU A 295 -22.21 -11.02 -14.07
N THR A 296 -21.19 -10.15 -14.03
CA THR A 296 -21.26 -8.83 -14.65
C THR A 296 -21.45 -8.94 -16.17
N LEU A 297 -20.73 -9.84 -16.85
CA LEU A 297 -20.90 -10.11 -18.28
C LEU A 297 -22.27 -10.73 -18.62
N ALA A 298 -22.85 -11.49 -17.70
CA ALA A 298 -24.21 -12.04 -17.85
C ALA A 298 -25.32 -10.99 -17.61
N GLY A 299 -24.95 -9.72 -17.34
CA GLY A 299 -25.91 -8.63 -17.14
C GLY A 299 -26.40 -8.46 -15.69
N PHE A 300 -25.83 -9.22 -14.75
CA PHE A 300 -26.11 -9.03 -13.32
C PHE A 300 -25.19 -7.94 -12.74
N ASP A 301 -25.46 -6.68 -13.10
CA ASP A 301 -24.67 -5.53 -12.64
C ASP A 301 -25.41 -4.80 -11.51
N SER A 302 -25.09 -5.17 -10.25
CA SER A 302 -25.71 -4.56 -9.08
C SER A 302 -24.75 -4.48 -7.88
N LEU A 303 -24.91 -3.44 -7.05
CA LEU A 303 -24.15 -3.28 -5.80
C LEU A 303 -24.31 -4.46 -4.83
N ARG A 304 -25.52 -5.10 -4.84
CA ARG A 304 -25.81 -6.27 -3.98
C ARG A 304 -24.92 -7.46 -4.30
N MET A 305 -24.40 -7.56 -5.51
CA MET A 305 -23.46 -8.60 -5.93
C MET A 305 -22.03 -8.13 -5.87
N LEU A 306 -21.79 -6.90 -6.31
CA LEU A 306 -20.44 -6.31 -6.39
C LEU A 306 -19.77 -6.27 -5.02
N ILE A 307 -20.42 -5.69 -4.00
CA ILE A 307 -19.86 -5.53 -2.67
C ILE A 307 -19.53 -6.86 -1.99
N PRO A 308 -20.45 -7.87 -1.88
CA PRO A 308 -20.11 -9.12 -1.22
C PRO A 308 -19.05 -9.95 -1.95
N LEU A 309 -19.07 -9.99 -3.28
CA LEU A 309 -18.08 -10.76 -4.03
C LEU A 309 -16.70 -10.12 -3.98
N LEU A 310 -16.60 -8.78 -4.02
CA LEU A 310 -15.35 -8.08 -3.78
C LEU A 310 -14.86 -8.24 -2.33
N PHE A 311 -15.78 -8.21 -1.34
CA PHE A 311 -15.45 -8.46 0.05
C PHE A 311 -14.77 -9.81 0.24
N VAL A 312 -15.35 -10.88 -0.31
CA VAL A 312 -14.78 -12.23 -0.21
C VAL A 312 -13.46 -12.32 -0.99
N SER A 313 -13.42 -11.79 -2.21
CA SER A 313 -12.20 -11.75 -3.02
C SER A 313 -11.06 -11.05 -2.27
N PHE A 314 -11.30 -9.87 -1.74
CA PHE A 314 -10.29 -9.10 -1.03
C PHE A 314 -9.96 -9.68 0.35
N ALA A 315 -10.87 -10.40 1.00
CA ALA A 315 -10.53 -11.16 2.20
C ALA A 315 -9.46 -12.22 1.89
N PHE A 316 -9.60 -12.98 0.82
CA PHE A 316 -8.55 -13.93 0.40
C PHE A 316 -7.26 -13.22 -0.04
N LEU A 317 -7.37 -12.08 -0.73
CA LEU A 317 -6.21 -11.26 -1.08
C LEU A 317 -5.46 -10.77 0.17
N GLY A 318 -6.18 -10.47 1.25
CA GLY A 318 -5.60 -10.10 2.55
C GLY A 318 -4.69 -11.19 3.14
N LEU A 319 -4.94 -12.46 2.85
CA LEU A 319 -4.05 -13.57 3.21
C LEU A 319 -2.82 -13.64 2.30
N VAL A 320 -2.96 -13.30 1.02
CA VAL A 320 -1.91 -13.46 0.01
C VAL A 320 -0.76 -12.46 0.21
N ILE A 321 -1.07 -11.17 0.34
CA ILE A 321 -0.06 -10.10 0.31
C ILE A 321 0.97 -10.24 1.44
N PRO A 322 0.60 -10.31 2.73
CA PRO A 322 1.60 -10.45 3.79
C PRO A 322 2.37 -11.77 3.72
N SER A 323 1.72 -12.83 3.28
CA SER A 323 2.33 -14.15 3.23
C SER A 323 3.35 -14.29 2.11
N THR A 324 3.09 -13.73 0.94
CA THR A 324 4.05 -13.70 -0.16
C THR A 324 5.26 -12.83 0.17
N MET A 325 5.05 -11.73 0.91
CA MET A 325 6.14 -10.90 1.41
C MET A 325 7.06 -11.69 2.38
N VAL A 326 6.48 -12.41 3.33
CA VAL A 326 7.25 -13.25 4.27
C VAL A 326 8.04 -14.32 3.51
N LEU A 327 7.39 -15.07 2.61
CA LEU A 327 8.04 -16.10 1.80
C LEU A 327 9.16 -15.55 0.91
N SER A 328 9.00 -14.36 0.34
CA SER A 328 10.02 -13.76 -0.52
C SER A 328 11.30 -13.38 0.24
N LEU A 329 11.17 -13.11 1.54
CA LEU A 329 12.30 -12.74 2.41
C LEU A 329 12.97 -13.94 3.09
N GLU A 330 12.35 -15.12 3.07
CA GLU A 330 12.79 -16.31 3.81
C GLU A 330 14.26 -16.69 3.49
N ASN A 331 14.65 -16.65 2.21
CA ASN A 331 15.99 -16.99 1.76
C ASN A 331 16.98 -15.80 1.78
N HIS A 332 16.52 -14.59 2.08
CA HIS A 332 17.27 -13.34 1.96
C HIS A 332 17.49 -12.62 3.30
N GLY A 333 17.56 -13.38 4.42
CA GLY A 333 17.67 -12.81 5.77
C GLY A 333 18.78 -11.78 5.94
N ARG A 334 19.95 -12.01 5.30
CA ARG A 334 21.11 -11.09 5.34
C ARG A 334 20.81 -9.72 4.71
N ILE A 335 19.99 -9.69 3.67
CA ILE A 335 19.64 -8.49 2.91
C ILE A 335 18.11 -8.21 2.93
N ALA A 336 17.42 -8.72 3.96
CA ALA A 336 15.96 -8.64 4.07
C ALA A 336 15.40 -7.20 3.98
N GLY A 337 16.12 -6.21 4.49
CA GLY A 337 15.73 -4.80 4.37
C GLY A 337 15.75 -4.31 2.93
N ILE A 338 16.80 -4.67 2.17
CA ILE A 338 16.95 -4.32 0.75
C ILE A 338 15.92 -5.09 -0.09
N ALA A 339 15.72 -6.38 0.20
CA ALA A 339 14.71 -7.21 -0.47
C ALA A 339 13.29 -6.69 -0.24
N SER A 340 12.96 -6.29 0.98
CA SER A 340 11.66 -5.67 1.29
C SER A 340 11.45 -4.34 0.57
N ALA A 341 12.47 -3.49 0.49
CA ALA A 341 12.41 -2.22 -0.22
C ALA A 341 12.22 -2.42 -1.74
N LEU A 342 13.04 -3.29 -2.34
CA LEU A 342 12.93 -3.62 -3.76
C LEU A 342 11.58 -4.27 -4.08
N GLY A 343 11.14 -5.25 -3.28
CA GLY A 343 9.86 -5.92 -3.46
C GLY A 343 8.68 -4.95 -3.37
N GLY A 344 8.66 -4.07 -2.36
CA GLY A 344 7.66 -3.02 -2.22
C GLY A 344 7.62 -2.06 -3.41
N THR A 345 8.79 -1.64 -3.91
CA THR A 345 8.88 -0.78 -5.10
C THR A 345 8.35 -1.48 -6.35
N LEU A 346 8.76 -2.74 -6.60
CA LEU A 346 8.28 -3.51 -7.75
C LEU A 346 6.76 -3.67 -7.71
N GLN A 347 6.18 -3.93 -6.53
CA GLN A 347 4.74 -4.02 -6.34
C GLN A 347 4.02 -2.69 -6.61
N MET A 348 4.56 -1.57 -6.11
CA MET A 348 3.98 -0.24 -6.34
C MET A 348 4.03 0.17 -7.82
N VAL A 349 5.16 -0.08 -8.50
CA VAL A 349 5.31 0.22 -9.93
C VAL A 349 4.37 -0.68 -10.76
N ALA A 350 4.29 -1.97 -10.47
CA ALA A 350 3.34 -2.87 -11.13
C ALA A 350 1.90 -2.40 -10.93
N GLY A 351 1.55 -2.02 -9.69
CA GLY A 351 0.24 -1.45 -9.36
C GLY A 351 -0.07 -0.18 -10.16
N ALA A 352 0.88 0.74 -10.25
CA ALA A 352 0.73 1.96 -11.02
C ALA A 352 0.51 1.69 -12.52
N ILE A 353 1.27 0.76 -13.10
CA ILE A 353 1.14 0.37 -14.52
C ILE A 353 -0.24 -0.25 -14.79
N ILE A 354 -0.66 -1.23 -13.98
CA ILE A 354 -1.95 -1.90 -14.17
C ILE A 354 -3.11 -0.92 -13.96
N THR A 355 -3.01 -0.03 -12.97
CA THR A 355 -4.00 1.04 -12.76
C THR A 355 -4.07 1.98 -13.97
N GLY A 356 -2.92 2.36 -14.53
CA GLY A 356 -2.87 3.19 -15.74
C GLY A 356 -3.54 2.51 -16.93
N ILE A 357 -3.24 1.24 -17.16
CA ILE A 357 -3.87 0.43 -18.21
C ILE A 357 -5.39 0.35 -17.98
N ALA A 358 -5.83 0.02 -16.75
CA ALA A 358 -7.26 -0.05 -16.40
C ALA A 358 -7.98 1.28 -16.67
N GLY A 359 -7.32 2.40 -16.38
CA GLY A 359 -7.85 3.75 -16.63
C GLY A 359 -8.08 4.07 -18.10
N LEU A 360 -7.28 3.51 -19.02
CA LEU A 360 -7.46 3.69 -20.46
C LEU A 360 -8.72 2.99 -21.00
N PHE A 361 -9.15 1.91 -20.36
CA PHE A 361 -10.33 1.14 -20.75
C PHE A 361 -11.57 1.49 -19.94
N PHE A 362 -11.49 2.47 -19.04
CA PHE A 362 -12.63 2.84 -18.20
C PHE A 362 -13.71 3.57 -19.03
N ASP A 363 -14.89 2.97 -19.07
CA ASP A 363 -16.05 3.42 -19.87
C ASP A 363 -17.21 3.98 -19.01
N GLY A 364 -17.01 4.16 -17.71
CA GLY A 364 -18.02 4.61 -16.77
C GLY A 364 -18.81 3.49 -16.11
N THR A 365 -18.67 2.23 -16.55
CA THR A 365 -19.36 1.07 -15.99
C THR A 365 -18.50 0.32 -14.94
N SER A 366 -19.09 -0.70 -14.30
CA SER A 366 -18.36 -1.58 -13.38
C SER A 366 -17.42 -2.56 -14.08
N LEU A 367 -17.68 -2.87 -15.35
CA LEU A 367 -17.03 -3.94 -16.09
C LEU A 367 -15.49 -3.80 -16.20
N PRO A 368 -14.91 -2.64 -16.56
CA PRO A 368 -13.45 -2.50 -16.65
C PRO A 368 -12.75 -2.71 -15.30
N MET A 369 -13.36 -2.24 -14.21
CA MET A 369 -12.85 -2.45 -12.86
C MET A 369 -12.83 -3.94 -12.50
N VAL A 370 -13.95 -4.61 -12.68
CA VAL A 370 -14.12 -6.04 -12.38
C VAL A 370 -13.22 -6.89 -13.27
N ALA A 371 -13.12 -6.57 -14.56
CA ALA A 371 -12.24 -7.27 -15.50
C ALA A 371 -10.76 -7.14 -15.12
N THR A 372 -10.33 -5.96 -14.67
CA THR A 372 -8.95 -5.75 -14.21
C THR A 372 -8.64 -6.56 -12.95
N VAL A 373 -9.57 -6.57 -11.97
CA VAL A 373 -9.43 -7.38 -10.75
C VAL A 373 -9.36 -8.87 -11.09
N ALA A 374 -10.23 -9.35 -11.98
CA ALA A 374 -10.24 -10.75 -12.41
C ALA A 374 -8.95 -11.12 -13.19
N ALA A 375 -8.51 -10.29 -14.13
CA ALA A 375 -7.29 -10.53 -14.91
C ALA A 375 -6.05 -10.59 -14.00
N ALA A 376 -5.90 -9.65 -13.07
CA ALA A 376 -4.80 -9.64 -12.12
C ALA A 376 -4.83 -10.86 -11.18
N SER A 377 -6.02 -11.30 -10.74
CA SER A 377 -6.17 -12.48 -9.88
C SER A 377 -5.80 -13.78 -10.60
N VAL A 378 -6.21 -13.93 -11.87
CA VAL A 378 -5.85 -15.08 -12.72
C VAL A 378 -4.34 -15.08 -12.99
N ALA A 379 -3.76 -13.93 -13.31
CA ALA A 379 -2.31 -13.81 -13.51
C ALA A 379 -1.53 -14.19 -12.23
N ALA A 380 -2.00 -13.75 -11.05
CA ALA A 380 -1.43 -14.15 -9.76
C ALA A 380 -1.54 -15.67 -9.52
N LEU A 381 -2.67 -16.28 -9.89
CA LEU A 381 -2.87 -17.73 -9.79
C LEU A 381 -1.90 -18.49 -10.70
N VAL A 382 -1.81 -18.11 -11.97
CA VAL A 382 -0.87 -18.73 -12.92
C VAL A 382 0.57 -18.62 -12.41
N LEU A 383 0.97 -17.44 -11.95
CA LEU A 383 2.31 -17.23 -11.41
C LEU A 383 2.55 -18.06 -10.14
N SER A 384 1.54 -18.22 -9.27
CA SER A 384 1.61 -19.06 -8.07
C SER A 384 1.81 -20.52 -8.41
N LEU A 385 1.11 -21.05 -9.43
CA LEU A 385 1.29 -22.42 -9.91
C LEU A 385 2.71 -22.69 -10.41
N VAL A 386 3.34 -21.71 -11.06
CA VAL A 386 4.72 -21.85 -11.56
C VAL A 386 5.73 -21.72 -10.40
N THR A 387 5.54 -20.76 -9.49
CA THR A 387 6.51 -20.41 -8.45
C THR A 387 6.50 -21.40 -7.29
N LEU A 388 5.32 -21.82 -6.81
CA LEU A 388 5.19 -22.64 -5.61
C LEU A 388 5.31 -24.14 -5.91
N ARG A 389 4.86 -24.63 -7.05
CA ARG A 389 5.01 -26.06 -7.43
C ARG A 389 6.47 -26.49 -7.63
N LYS A 390 7.35 -25.59 -8.10
CA LYS A 390 8.77 -25.92 -8.28
C LYS A 390 9.52 -26.23 -6.97
N LYS A 391 9.03 -25.78 -5.82
CA LYS A 391 9.68 -26.03 -4.52
C LYS A 391 9.38 -27.43 -3.98
N GLU A 392 8.24 -28.05 -4.34
CA GLU A 392 7.90 -29.44 -3.93
C GLU A 392 8.70 -30.51 -4.70
N LEU A 393 9.35 -30.15 -5.82
CA LEU A 393 10.12 -31.07 -6.66
C LEU A 393 11.61 -31.16 -6.33
N LYS A 394 12.13 -30.39 -5.37
CA LYS A 394 13.47 -30.63 -4.81
C LYS A 394 13.34 -31.45 -3.53
N PRO A 395 13.63 -32.78 -3.56
CA PRO A 395 13.75 -33.55 -2.33
C PRO A 395 14.86 -32.91 -1.49
N VAL A 396 14.58 -32.70 -0.21
CA VAL A 396 15.63 -32.46 0.78
C VAL A 396 16.61 -33.63 0.62
N ALA A 397 17.81 -33.34 0.10
CA ALA A 397 18.87 -34.31 0.06
C ALA A 397 19.05 -34.79 1.49
N ALA A 398 18.67 -36.06 1.75
CA ALA A 398 18.84 -36.71 3.00
C ALA A 398 20.34 -36.58 3.32
N GLY A 399 20.66 -35.83 4.37
CA GLY A 399 22.00 -35.73 4.87
C GLY A 399 22.49 -37.15 5.08
N SER A 400 23.48 -37.56 4.28
CA SER A 400 24.26 -38.75 4.49
C SER A 400 24.95 -38.62 5.85
N GLY A 401 24.33 -39.18 6.88
CA GLY A 401 25.01 -39.50 8.10
C GLY A 401 26.07 -40.54 7.77
N THR A 402 27.32 -40.19 7.92
CA THR A 402 28.41 -41.13 8.06
C THR A 402 29.30 -40.66 9.19
N GLY A 403 29.39 -41.53 10.19
CA GLY A 403 30.55 -41.71 11.05
C GLY A 403 30.65 -40.84 12.27
#